data_bc8963fba72ff4234fbbf6e213eee3fc
#
_entry.id   bc8963fba72ff4234fbbf6e213eee3fc
#
_cell.length_a   1.000
_cell.length_b   1.000
_cell.length_c   1.000
_cell.angle_alpha   90.00
_cell.angle_beta   90.00
_cell.angle_gamma   90.00
#
_symmetry.space_group_name_H-M   'P 1'
#
loop_
_entity.id
_entity.type
_entity.pdbx_description
1 polymer ?
#
loop_
_entity_poly.entity_id
_entity_poly.type
_entity_poly.pdbx_seq_one_letter_code
_entity_poly.pdbx_strand_id
1 'polypeptide(L)'
;EYLWKNKETDIYDYLKARYIDRRLDFSKFEKEYGFLDFSQSEIEDCIEAFDRFEEAEGWDEIVRDRTLNFKRYSPASNKDDWFRKSEFKDKKIYKFRCKNPKRCFGYREGEKFYVLRMERDHKISDNG
;
A
#
# COMPACT_ATOMS: atom_id res chain seq x y z
N GLU A 1 -0.79 -18.21 11.03
CA GLU A 1 0.56 -17.87 11.28
C GLU A 1 1.51 -18.07 10.15
N TYR A 2 2.10 -17.00 9.70
CA TYR A 2 2.91 -17.02 8.50
C TYR A 2 4.37 -16.80 8.83
N LEU A 3 5.24 -17.65 8.28
CA LEU A 3 6.68 -17.45 8.35
C LEU A 3 7.13 -17.01 6.98
N TRP A 4 7.42 -15.74 6.86
CA TRP A 4 7.80 -15.17 5.58
C TRP A 4 9.31 -15.37 5.38
N LYS A 5 9.67 -16.50 4.79
CA LYS A 5 11.08 -16.79 4.55
C LYS A 5 11.67 -15.94 3.46
N ASN A 6 10.89 -15.70 2.42
CA ASN A 6 11.31 -14.84 1.33
C ASN A 6 10.31 -13.71 1.20
N LYS A 7 10.67 -12.55 1.74
CA LYS A 7 9.73 -11.43 1.82
C LYS A 7 9.43 -10.79 0.47
N GLU A 8 10.21 -11.12 -0.58
CA GLU A 8 9.91 -10.57 -1.90
C GLU A 8 8.90 -11.42 -2.65
N THR A 9 8.92 -12.74 -2.46
CA THR A 9 8.05 -13.64 -3.22
C THR A 9 6.93 -14.21 -2.38
N ASP A 10 7.24 -14.72 -1.18
CA ASP A 10 6.23 -15.40 -0.36
C ASP A 10 5.07 -14.48 0.02
N ILE A 11 5.40 -13.28 0.45
CA ILE A 11 4.38 -12.32 0.85
C ILE A 11 3.58 -11.88 -0.36
N TYR A 12 4.25 -11.60 -1.46
CA TYR A 12 3.59 -11.15 -2.68
C TYR A 12 2.60 -12.19 -3.16
N ASP A 13 3.02 -13.46 -3.21
CA ASP A 13 2.15 -14.54 -3.65
C ASP A 13 0.96 -14.70 -2.71
N TYR A 14 1.21 -14.58 -1.41
CA TYR A 14 0.13 -14.65 -0.42
C TYR A 14 -0.90 -13.54 -0.63
N LEU A 15 -0.43 -12.32 -0.83
CA LEU A 15 -1.33 -11.17 -0.99
C LEU A 15 -2.13 -11.27 -2.28
N LYS A 16 -1.51 -11.71 -3.36
CA LYS A 16 -2.22 -11.91 -4.62
C LYS A 16 -3.33 -12.94 -4.48
N ALA A 17 -3.05 -14.02 -3.79
CA ALA A 17 -4.05 -15.08 -3.59
C ALA A 17 -5.16 -14.62 -2.68
N ARG A 18 -4.81 -13.90 -1.59
CA ARG A 18 -5.79 -13.48 -0.60
C ARG A 18 -6.78 -12.47 -1.17
N TYR A 19 -6.30 -11.57 -2.03
CA TYR A 19 -7.14 -10.48 -2.56
C TYR A 19 -7.48 -10.66 -4.03
N ILE A 20 -7.49 -11.91 -4.49
CA ILE A 20 -7.83 -12.17 -5.89
C ILE A 20 -9.26 -11.69 -6.17
N ASP A 21 -9.39 -10.95 -7.28
CA ASP A 21 -10.68 -10.37 -7.70
C ASP A 21 -11.31 -9.46 -6.66
N ARG A 22 -10.49 -8.92 -5.78
CA ARG A 22 -10.95 -7.97 -4.77
C ARG A 22 -10.56 -6.56 -5.18
N ARG A 23 -10.83 -5.60 -4.26
CA ARG A 23 -10.54 -4.19 -4.53
C ARG A 23 -9.05 -3.93 -4.63
N LEU A 24 -8.27 -4.52 -3.72
CA LEU A 24 -6.81 -4.36 -3.75
C LEU A 24 -6.21 -5.25 -4.82
N ASP A 25 -5.44 -4.64 -5.71
CA ASP A 25 -4.81 -5.34 -6.82
C ASP A 25 -3.30 -5.17 -6.71
N PHE A 26 -2.58 -6.30 -6.59
CA PHE A 26 -1.14 -6.29 -6.39
C PHE A 26 -0.37 -6.58 -7.68
N SER A 27 -1.03 -6.57 -8.83
CA SER A 27 -0.37 -6.91 -10.10
C SER A 27 0.71 -5.92 -10.51
N LYS A 28 0.63 -4.69 -10.01
CA LYS A 28 1.61 -3.64 -10.34
C LYS A 28 2.53 -3.32 -9.18
N PHE A 29 2.54 -4.16 -8.17
CA PHE A 29 3.32 -3.94 -6.96
C PHE A 29 4.82 -4.02 -7.24
N GLU A 30 5.55 -3.04 -6.77
CA GLU A 30 7.01 -2.99 -6.95
C GLU A 30 7.67 -3.62 -5.73
N LYS A 31 8.08 -4.88 -5.87
CA LYS A 31 8.56 -5.68 -4.74
C LYS A 31 9.77 -5.06 -4.01
N GLU A 32 10.63 -4.37 -4.74
CA GLU A 32 11.80 -3.75 -4.12
C GLU A 32 11.42 -2.62 -3.17
N TYR A 33 10.20 -2.10 -3.27
CA TYR A 33 9.68 -1.10 -2.36
C TYR A 33 8.56 -1.69 -1.54
N GLY A 34 8.70 -2.93 -1.16
CA GLY A 34 7.66 -3.68 -0.48
C GLY A 34 7.97 -3.96 0.98
N PHE A 35 8.14 -5.22 1.31
CA PHE A 35 8.16 -5.68 2.71
C PHE A 35 9.54 -6.11 3.22
N LEU A 36 10.59 -5.82 2.47
CA LEU A 36 11.92 -6.32 2.83
C LEU A 36 12.35 -5.96 4.25
N ASP A 37 12.05 -4.74 4.67
CA ASP A 37 12.45 -4.24 5.98
C ASP A 37 11.40 -4.46 7.07
N PHE A 38 10.32 -5.15 6.77
CA PHE A 38 9.23 -5.36 7.71
C PHE A 38 9.45 -6.63 8.52
N SER A 39 9.17 -6.57 9.82
CA SER A 39 9.11 -7.76 10.65
C SER A 39 7.81 -8.49 10.36
N GLN A 40 7.70 -9.73 10.85
CA GLN A 40 6.47 -10.48 10.65
C GLN A 40 5.27 -9.77 11.26
N SER A 41 5.41 -9.22 12.48
CA SER A 41 4.29 -8.53 13.11
C SER A 41 3.91 -7.27 12.34
N GLU A 42 4.88 -6.60 11.73
CA GLU A 42 4.58 -5.43 10.90
C GLU A 42 3.83 -5.82 9.63
N ILE A 43 4.17 -6.97 9.06
CA ILE A 43 3.46 -7.46 7.88
C ILE A 43 2.03 -7.82 8.26
N GLU A 44 1.84 -8.43 9.43
CA GLU A 44 0.50 -8.77 9.91
C GLU A 44 -0.34 -7.52 10.13
N ASP A 45 0.28 -6.43 10.61
CA ASP A 45 -0.40 -5.14 10.72
C ASP A 45 -0.90 -4.67 9.36
N CYS A 46 -0.09 -4.87 8.33
CA CYS A 46 -0.47 -4.47 6.98
C CYS A 46 -1.65 -5.31 6.47
N ILE A 47 -1.60 -6.62 6.71
CA ILE A 47 -2.69 -7.50 6.29
C ILE A 47 -3.98 -7.10 6.99
N GLU A 48 -3.90 -6.73 8.26
CA GLU A 48 -5.08 -6.27 8.99
C GLU A 48 -5.68 -5.02 8.33
N ALA A 49 -4.82 -4.09 7.92
CA ALA A 49 -5.29 -2.88 7.24
C ALA A 49 -5.86 -3.21 5.87
N PHE A 50 -5.23 -4.12 5.13
CA PHE A 50 -5.74 -4.54 3.83
C PHE A 50 -7.11 -5.19 3.97
N ASP A 51 -7.29 -6.04 4.98
CA ASP A 51 -8.59 -6.68 5.22
C ASP A 51 -9.64 -5.63 5.54
N ARG A 52 -9.29 -4.63 6.34
CA ARG A 52 -10.23 -3.55 6.66
C ARG A 52 -10.62 -2.76 5.41
N PHE A 53 -9.66 -2.54 4.52
CA PHE A 53 -9.90 -1.86 3.25
C PHE A 53 -10.89 -2.67 2.39
N GLU A 54 -10.74 -4.00 2.39
CA GLU A 54 -11.62 -4.85 1.61
C GLU A 54 -13.00 -5.03 2.22
N GLU A 55 -13.10 -4.95 3.53
CA GLU A 55 -14.38 -5.14 4.22
C GLU A 55 -15.30 -3.93 4.11
N ALA A 56 -14.77 -2.79 3.71
CA ALA A 56 -15.59 -1.59 3.53
C ALA A 56 -16.59 -1.82 2.42
N GLU A 57 -17.79 -1.30 2.59
CA GLU A 57 -18.85 -1.50 1.61
C GLU A 57 -18.59 -0.78 0.30
N GLY A 58 -17.90 0.35 0.37
CA GLY A 58 -17.60 1.11 -0.83
C GLY A 58 -16.58 2.19 -0.55
N TRP A 59 -16.28 2.97 -1.58
CA TRP A 59 -15.25 4.00 -1.48
C TRP A 59 -15.61 5.10 -0.49
N ASP A 60 -16.91 5.40 -0.32
CA ASP A 60 -17.32 6.41 0.66
C ASP A 60 -16.90 6.00 2.07
N GLU A 61 -17.06 4.73 2.39
CA GLU A 61 -16.67 4.24 3.71
C GLU A 61 -15.15 4.27 3.88
N ILE A 62 -14.42 3.90 2.84
CA ILE A 62 -12.95 3.91 2.88
C ILE A 62 -12.45 5.34 3.15
N VAL A 63 -13.00 6.30 2.42
CA VAL A 63 -12.56 7.69 2.55
C VAL A 63 -12.86 8.25 3.93
N ARG A 64 -13.94 7.82 4.56
CA ARG A 64 -14.31 8.29 5.88
C ARG A 64 -13.64 7.53 7.03
N ASP A 65 -12.98 6.43 6.73
CA ASP A 65 -12.37 5.58 7.76
C ASP A 65 -11.12 6.24 8.33
N ARG A 66 -11.18 6.67 9.58
CA ARG A 66 -10.08 7.38 10.23
C ARG A 66 -8.88 6.47 10.52
N THR A 67 -9.14 5.21 10.69
CA THR A 67 -8.05 4.25 10.93
C THR A 67 -7.21 4.08 9.69
N LEU A 68 -7.85 3.95 8.53
CA LEU A 68 -7.15 3.85 7.26
C LEU A 68 -6.53 5.18 6.85
N ASN A 69 -7.19 6.28 7.18
CA ASN A 69 -6.69 7.62 6.83
C ASN A 69 -6.32 7.72 5.35
N PHE A 70 -7.24 7.27 4.50
CA PHE A 70 -7.05 7.26 3.05
C PHE A 70 -7.07 8.68 2.51
N LYS A 71 -6.00 9.08 1.82
CA LYS A 71 -5.96 10.44 1.28
C LYS A 71 -4.94 10.55 0.16
N ARG A 72 -5.05 11.62 -0.59
CA ARG A 72 -4.15 11.91 -1.70
C ARG A 72 -2.73 12.14 -1.20
N TYR A 73 -1.78 11.53 -1.86
CA TYR A 73 -0.37 11.81 -1.63
C TYR A 73 0.15 12.65 -2.78
N SER A 74 0.72 13.80 -2.46
CA SER A 74 1.31 14.69 -3.45
C SER A 74 2.82 14.71 -3.24
N PRO A 75 3.60 14.19 -4.19
CA PRO A 75 5.06 14.27 -4.10
C PRO A 75 5.50 15.71 -4.35
N ALA A 76 5.09 16.56 -3.51
CA ALA A 76 5.14 18.00 -3.65
C ALA A 76 6.30 18.57 -4.43
N SER A 77 7.33 18.98 -3.72
CA SER A 77 8.43 19.69 -4.34
C SER A 77 9.73 18.91 -4.33
N ASN A 78 9.76 17.78 -3.64
CA ASN A 78 10.98 17.00 -3.51
C ASN A 78 11.28 16.27 -4.83
N LYS A 79 12.34 16.71 -5.50
CA LYS A 79 12.70 16.13 -6.79
C LYS A 79 13.18 14.69 -6.67
N ASP A 80 13.56 14.28 -5.47
CA ASP A 80 14.05 12.93 -5.25
C ASP A 80 12.96 11.97 -4.85
N ASP A 81 11.71 12.46 -4.72
CA ASP A 81 10.59 11.60 -4.41
C ASP A 81 10.45 10.56 -5.51
N TRP A 82 10.38 9.30 -5.11
CA TRP A 82 10.41 8.18 -6.05
C TRP A 82 9.19 8.14 -6.96
N PHE A 83 8.06 8.67 -6.53
CA PHE A 83 6.88 8.69 -7.39
C PHE A 83 7.04 9.65 -8.56
N ARG A 84 7.85 10.69 -8.41
CA ARG A 84 8.11 11.60 -9.51
C ARG A 84 8.95 10.96 -10.60
N LYS A 85 9.77 9.98 -10.23
CA LYS A 85 10.69 9.32 -11.14
C LYS A 85 10.13 8.03 -11.72
N SER A 86 8.97 7.59 -11.23
CA SER A 86 8.43 6.30 -11.63
C SER A 86 7.58 6.41 -12.89
N GLU A 87 7.22 5.25 -13.44
CA GLU A 87 6.28 5.20 -14.56
C GLU A 87 4.89 5.65 -14.14
N PHE A 88 4.66 5.81 -12.85
CA PHE A 88 3.36 6.22 -12.32
C PHE A 88 3.29 7.70 -11.98
N LYS A 89 4.25 8.50 -12.45
CA LYS A 89 4.32 9.92 -12.11
C LYS A 89 3.08 10.70 -12.53
N ASP A 90 2.39 10.23 -13.55
CA ASP A 90 1.19 10.91 -14.05
C ASP A 90 -0.08 10.40 -13.39
N LYS A 91 0.02 9.45 -12.48
CA LYS A 91 -1.14 8.92 -11.77
C LYS A 91 -1.39 9.74 -10.50
N LYS A 92 -2.65 9.76 -10.08
CA LYS A 92 -3.00 10.35 -8.80
C LYS A 92 -2.74 9.32 -7.70
N ILE A 93 -1.68 9.53 -6.96
CA ILE A 93 -1.27 8.60 -5.92
C ILE A 93 -2.03 8.88 -4.64
N TYR A 94 -2.50 7.81 -4.02
CA TYR A 94 -3.16 7.86 -2.72
C TYR A 94 -2.40 6.98 -1.76
N LYS A 95 -2.63 7.21 -0.48
CA LYS A 95 -2.01 6.39 0.56
C LYS A 95 -3.02 6.08 1.62
N PHE A 96 -2.80 4.97 2.33
CA PHE A 96 -3.56 4.71 3.53
C PHE A 96 -2.65 4.10 4.58
N ARG A 97 -3.11 4.18 5.82
CA ARG A 97 -2.32 3.79 6.99
C ARG A 97 -2.43 2.31 7.26
N CYS A 98 -1.29 1.68 7.54
CA CYS A 98 -1.21 0.28 7.95
C CYS A 98 -0.62 0.22 9.35
N LYS A 99 -1.23 0.94 10.30
CA LYS A 99 -0.75 1.19 11.65
C LYS A 99 0.53 2.03 11.59
N ASN A 100 0.47 3.24 12.14
CA ASN A 100 1.58 4.18 12.10
C ASN A 100 2.90 3.54 12.45
N PRO A 101 3.99 3.87 11.79
CA PRO A 101 4.09 4.84 10.69
C PRO A 101 3.92 4.24 9.29
N LYS A 102 3.53 2.99 9.20
CA LYS A 102 3.49 2.26 7.91
C LYS A 102 2.40 2.80 7.00
N ARG A 103 2.74 2.89 5.71
CA ARG A 103 1.83 3.41 4.67
C ARG A 103 1.83 2.52 3.45
N CYS A 104 0.67 2.45 2.82
CA CYS A 104 0.49 1.75 1.55
C CYS A 104 0.17 2.79 0.49
N PHE A 105 0.88 2.76 -0.63
CA PHE A 105 0.71 3.72 -1.72
C PHE A 105 0.17 3.03 -2.95
N GLY A 106 -0.69 3.72 -3.67
CA GLY A 106 -1.25 3.19 -4.89
C GLY A 106 -2.13 4.20 -5.59
N TYR A 107 -2.86 3.73 -6.62
CA TYR A 107 -3.80 4.60 -7.31
C TYR A 107 -5.10 3.87 -7.55
N ARG A 108 -6.17 4.65 -7.57
CA ARG A 108 -7.51 4.11 -7.79
C ARG A 108 -7.87 4.21 -9.26
N GLU A 109 -8.46 3.14 -9.77
CA GLU A 109 -8.98 3.14 -11.13
C GLU A 109 -10.26 2.32 -11.11
N GLY A 110 -11.40 3.00 -11.23
CA GLY A 110 -12.69 2.34 -11.09
C GLY A 110 -12.87 1.81 -9.68
N GLU A 111 -13.19 0.54 -9.57
CA GLU A 111 -13.37 -0.10 -8.27
C GLU A 111 -12.08 -0.70 -7.72
N LYS A 112 -11.00 -0.62 -8.48
CA LYS A 112 -9.73 -1.20 -8.06
C LYS A 112 -8.81 -0.15 -7.45
N PHE A 113 -8.00 -0.62 -6.51
CA PHE A 113 -6.89 0.16 -5.98
C PHE A 113 -5.62 -0.64 -6.27
N TYR A 114 -4.79 -0.10 -7.16
CA TYR A 114 -3.55 -0.76 -7.55
C TYR A 114 -2.46 -0.40 -6.54
N VAL A 115 -2.08 -1.39 -5.73
CA VAL A 115 -1.04 -1.19 -4.73
C VAL A 115 0.31 -1.16 -5.42
N LEU A 116 1.08 -0.12 -5.17
CA LEU A 116 2.37 0.07 -5.84
C LEU A 116 3.54 -0.16 -4.91
N ARG A 117 3.51 0.42 -3.73
CA ARG A 117 4.66 0.41 -2.83
C ARG A 117 4.20 0.46 -1.39
N MET A 118 5.08 -0.03 -0.50
CA MET A 118 4.89 0.08 0.94
C MET A 118 5.99 0.97 1.50
N GLU A 119 5.70 1.66 2.57
CA GLU A 119 6.70 2.44 3.26
C GLU A 119 6.58 2.19 4.75
N ARG A 120 7.70 1.85 5.38
CA ARG A 120 7.69 1.48 6.79
C ARG A 120 7.73 2.70 7.71
N ASP A 121 8.46 3.77 7.35
CA ASP A 121 8.75 4.82 8.30
C ASP A 121 8.98 6.23 7.74
N HIS A 122 8.47 6.55 6.58
CA HIS A 122 8.58 7.89 5.99
C HIS A 122 9.98 8.29 5.53
N LYS A 123 10.88 7.33 5.34
CA LYS A 123 12.24 7.69 4.93
C LYS A 123 12.36 8.02 3.46
N ILE A 124 11.44 7.52 2.66
CA ILE A 124 11.54 7.64 1.20
C ILE A 124 10.68 8.76 0.66
N SER A 125 9.48 8.89 1.17
CA SER A 125 8.58 9.97 0.76
C SER A 125 8.62 11.08 1.79
N ASP A 126 8.55 12.33 1.32
CA ASP A 126 8.65 13.46 2.22
C ASP A 126 7.31 13.99 2.71
N ASN A 127 6.22 13.47 2.19
CA ASN A 127 4.89 13.88 2.62
C ASN A 127 4.09 12.71 3.17
N GLY A 128 4.81 11.84 3.83
CA GLY A 128 4.23 10.61 4.38
C GLY A 128 3.09 10.75 5.38
#